data_2848d6442ee8e2117d3ffd59e4d19d5c
#
_entry.id   2848d6442ee8e2117d3ffd59e4d19d5c
#
_cell.length_a   1.000
_cell.length_b   1.000
_cell.length_c   1.000
_cell.angle_alpha   90.00
_cell.angle_beta   90.00
_cell.angle_gamma   90.00
#
_symmetry.space_group_name_H-M   'P 1'
#
loop_
_entity.id
_entity.type
_entity.pdbx_description
1 polymer ?
#
loop_
_entity_poly.entity_id
_entity_poly.type
_entity_poly.pdbx_seq_one_letter_code
_entity_poly.pdbx_strand_id
1 'polypeptide(L)'
;DLSEREYQIERSGTWDKGKGCDTFGPVGPWMVTADEVPDPQALSMWLEVNGKRMQNGSTKTMVYGVAFLVSYISRFMTLHPGDLISTGTPPGVGMGMKPPRFLKPGDKMRVGIDGLGEQNQVVVRDK
;
A
#
# COMPACT_ATOMS: atom_id res chain seq x y z
N ASP A 1 0.36 2.15 1.25
CA ASP A 1 0.96 3.44 1.56
C ASP A 1 0.34 4.54 0.71
N LEU A 2 0.21 5.73 1.27
CA LEU A 2 -0.14 6.94 0.57
C LEU A 2 1.11 7.63 0.03
N SER A 3 0.94 8.58 -0.89
CA SER A 3 2.08 9.28 -1.48
C SER A 3 1.75 10.75 -1.73
N GLU A 4 2.55 11.63 -1.15
CA GLU A 4 2.61 13.02 -1.56
C GLU A 4 3.51 13.11 -2.81
N ARG A 5 2.89 13.31 -3.97
CA ARG A 5 3.60 13.15 -5.25
C ARG A 5 4.60 14.25 -5.55
N GLU A 6 4.35 15.48 -5.11
CA GLU A 6 5.30 16.58 -5.26
C GLU A 6 6.58 16.28 -4.49
N TYR A 7 6.47 15.84 -3.23
CA TYR A 7 7.64 15.49 -2.43
C TYR A 7 8.36 14.27 -2.97
N GLN A 8 7.60 13.28 -3.46
CA GLN A 8 8.17 12.05 -3.99
C GLN A 8 8.97 12.26 -5.28
N ILE A 9 8.49 13.11 -6.20
CA ILE A 9 8.98 13.17 -7.57
C ILE A 9 9.72 14.47 -7.84
N GLU A 10 9.20 15.61 -7.38
CA GLU A 10 9.67 16.92 -7.82
C GLU A 10 10.73 17.52 -6.89
N ARG A 11 10.76 17.15 -5.60
CA ARG A 11 11.58 17.85 -4.62
C ARG A 11 12.87 17.17 -4.21
N SER A 12 13.17 15.92 -4.59
CA SER A 12 14.40 15.29 -4.12
C SER A 12 14.98 14.14 -4.93
N GLY A 13 14.21 13.51 -5.79
CA GLY A 13 14.63 12.27 -6.45
C GLY A 13 14.67 11.03 -5.55
N THR A 14 14.37 11.14 -4.26
CA THR A 14 14.16 10.02 -3.33
C THR A 14 12.70 9.93 -2.93
N TRP A 15 12.18 8.71 -2.83
CA TRP A 15 10.75 8.48 -2.64
C TRP A 15 10.28 8.60 -1.18
N ASP A 16 11.18 8.46 -0.25
CA ASP A 16 10.93 8.43 1.20
C ASP A 16 10.17 9.66 1.69
N LYS A 17 10.52 10.86 1.27
CA LYS A 17 9.82 12.10 1.66
C LYS A 17 8.33 12.07 1.33
N GLY A 18 7.97 11.53 0.17
CA GLY A 18 6.58 11.44 -0.25
C GLY A 18 5.81 10.28 0.38
N LYS A 19 6.51 9.35 1.00
CA LYS A 19 5.93 8.17 1.68
C LYS A 19 5.90 8.32 3.20
N GLY A 20 6.83 9.07 3.76
CA GLY A 20 7.03 9.24 5.19
C GLY A 20 6.24 10.37 5.83
N CYS A 21 5.27 11.00 5.15
CA CYS A 21 4.40 11.98 5.75
C CYS A 21 3.56 11.35 6.89
N ASP A 22 3.24 12.15 7.89
CA ASP A 22 2.42 11.69 9.02
C ASP A 22 1.14 11.01 8.53
N THR A 23 0.79 9.88 9.13
CA THR A 23 -0.39 9.07 8.82
C THR A 23 -0.43 8.41 7.44
N PHE A 24 0.62 8.50 6.60
CA PHE A 24 0.63 7.95 5.24
C PHE A 24 0.88 6.44 5.18
N GLY A 25 1.28 5.82 6.29
CA GLY A 25 1.49 4.38 6.41
C GLY A 25 0.50 3.71 7.37
N PRO A 26 -0.84 3.78 7.15
CA PRO A 26 -1.78 3.09 8.03
C PRO A 26 -1.60 1.58 7.92
N VAL A 27 -1.48 0.90 9.08
CA VAL A 27 -1.28 -0.54 9.20
C VAL A 27 -2.44 -1.13 10.02
N GLY A 28 -2.94 -2.28 9.63
CA GLY A 28 -4.05 -2.95 10.30
C GLY A 28 -5.14 -3.41 9.31
N PRO A 29 -6.33 -3.79 9.79
CA PRO A 29 -6.89 -3.60 11.15
C PRO A 29 -6.24 -4.50 12.22
N TRP A 30 -5.65 -5.59 11.83
CA TRP A 30 -4.94 -6.56 12.70
C TRP A 30 -3.78 -7.20 11.96
N MET A 31 -2.97 -7.97 12.66
CA MET A 31 -1.96 -8.85 12.10
C MET A 31 -2.54 -10.26 11.98
N VAL A 32 -2.37 -10.88 10.83
CA VAL A 32 -2.73 -12.29 10.58
C VAL A 32 -1.44 -13.10 10.51
N THR A 33 -1.38 -14.18 11.27
CA THR A 33 -0.20 -15.06 11.29
C THR A 33 -0.09 -15.92 10.02
N ALA A 34 1.11 -16.35 9.68
CA ALA A 34 1.36 -17.04 8.41
C ALA A 34 0.62 -18.39 8.28
N ASP A 35 0.29 -19.02 9.39
CA ASP A 35 -0.49 -20.27 9.42
C ASP A 35 -1.98 -20.08 9.04
N GLU A 36 -2.49 -18.84 9.17
CA GLU A 36 -3.84 -18.47 8.71
C GLU A 36 -3.86 -17.95 7.27
N VAL A 37 -2.70 -17.78 6.63
CA VAL A 37 -2.57 -17.34 5.23
C VAL A 37 -1.96 -18.47 4.40
N PRO A 38 -2.79 -19.33 3.79
CA PRO A 38 -2.29 -20.54 3.08
C PRO A 38 -1.31 -20.23 1.95
N ASP A 39 -1.54 -19.14 1.22
CA ASP A 39 -0.66 -18.68 0.14
C ASP A 39 -0.68 -17.16 0.01
N PRO A 40 0.37 -16.45 0.47
CA PRO A 40 0.47 -15.00 0.36
C PRO A 40 0.55 -14.51 -1.11
N GLN A 41 0.81 -15.40 -2.07
CA GLN A 41 0.82 -15.08 -3.50
C GLN A 41 -0.54 -15.34 -4.18
N ALA A 42 -1.59 -15.65 -3.45
CA ALA A 42 -2.92 -15.93 -4.00
C ALA A 42 -4.04 -15.06 -3.40
N LEU A 43 -3.70 -13.94 -2.79
CA LEU A 43 -4.66 -13.04 -2.14
C LEU A 43 -5.24 -12.05 -3.13
N SER A 44 -6.58 -11.90 -3.14
CA SER A 44 -7.26 -10.80 -3.84
C SER A 44 -7.19 -9.53 -3.00
N MET A 45 -7.07 -8.40 -3.66
CA MET A 45 -6.99 -7.10 -2.98
C MET A 45 -7.70 -6.01 -3.77
N TRP A 46 -8.22 -5.03 -3.07
CA TRP A 46 -8.98 -3.97 -3.68
C TRP A 46 -8.91 -2.65 -2.90
N LEU A 47 -9.16 -1.56 -3.61
CA LEU A 47 -9.31 -0.23 -3.01
C LEU A 47 -10.47 0.51 -3.67
N GLU A 48 -11.25 1.18 -2.85
CA GLU A 48 -12.32 2.10 -3.25
C GLU A 48 -12.02 3.51 -2.75
N VAL A 49 -12.40 4.49 -3.59
CA VAL A 49 -12.43 5.90 -3.20
C VAL A 49 -13.82 6.43 -3.46
N ASN A 50 -14.47 6.93 -2.43
CA ASN A 50 -15.87 7.42 -2.47
C ASN A 50 -16.84 6.39 -3.08
N GLY A 51 -16.68 5.13 -2.72
CA GLY A 51 -17.51 4.02 -3.19
C GLY A 51 -17.19 3.54 -4.62
N LYS A 52 -16.23 4.16 -5.31
CA LYS A 52 -15.79 3.72 -6.64
C LYS A 52 -14.56 2.82 -6.52
N ARG A 53 -14.63 1.63 -7.11
CA ARG A 53 -13.50 0.70 -7.20
C ARG A 53 -12.38 1.31 -8.05
N MET A 54 -11.23 1.54 -7.45
CA MET A 54 -10.05 2.13 -8.09
C MET A 54 -8.96 1.09 -8.36
N GLN A 55 -8.78 0.16 -7.44
CA GLN A 55 -7.86 -0.96 -7.60
C GLN A 55 -8.61 -2.26 -7.39
N ASN A 56 -8.28 -3.26 -8.20
CA ASN A 56 -8.78 -4.62 -8.10
C ASN A 56 -7.68 -5.54 -8.65
N GLY A 57 -6.99 -6.22 -7.77
CA GLY A 57 -5.79 -6.98 -8.13
C GLY A 57 -5.61 -8.23 -7.28
N SER A 58 -4.47 -8.87 -7.46
CA SER A 58 -4.09 -10.03 -6.67
C SER A 58 -2.57 -10.06 -6.50
N THR A 59 -2.12 -10.59 -5.37
CA THR A 59 -0.68 -10.85 -5.13
C THR A 59 -0.09 -11.84 -6.13
N LYS A 60 -0.90 -12.60 -6.87
CA LYS A 60 -0.44 -13.45 -8.00
C LYS A 60 0.29 -12.67 -9.08
N THR A 61 -0.01 -11.39 -9.23
CA THR A 61 0.57 -10.53 -10.27
C THR A 61 1.78 -9.73 -9.81
N MET A 62 2.27 -9.97 -8.60
CA MET A 62 3.52 -9.38 -8.11
C MET A 62 4.69 -9.74 -9.04
N VAL A 63 5.53 -8.76 -9.35
CA VAL A 63 6.76 -8.99 -10.14
C VAL A 63 7.74 -9.89 -9.39
N TYR A 64 7.87 -9.65 -8.08
CA TYR A 64 8.65 -10.48 -7.16
C TYR A 64 7.74 -10.95 -6.03
N GLY A 65 7.74 -12.25 -5.76
CA GLY A 65 6.94 -12.82 -4.68
C GLY A 65 7.46 -12.45 -3.29
N VAL A 66 6.62 -12.62 -2.28
CA VAL A 66 6.92 -12.25 -0.88
C VAL A 66 8.21 -12.91 -0.39
N ALA A 67 8.37 -14.22 -0.60
CA ALA A 67 9.57 -14.95 -0.17
C ALA A 67 10.85 -14.40 -0.82
N PHE A 68 10.79 -14.03 -2.11
CA PHE A 68 11.91 -13.40 -2.80
C PHE A 68 12.26 -12.05 -2.17
N LEU A 69 11.25 -11.20 -1.91
CA LEU A 69 11.46 -9.87 -1.34
C LEU A 69 12.11 -9.94 0.04
N VAL A 70 11.64 -10.83 0.92
CA VAL A 70 12.23 -11.05 2.25
C VAL A 70 13.69 -11.53 2.11
N SER A 71 13.95 -12.53 1.27
CA SER A 71 15.30 -13.04 1.02
C SER A 71 16.21 -11.95 0.44
N TYR A 72 15.72 -11.14 -0.47
CA TYR A 72 16.52 -10.10 -1.11
C TYR A 72 16.90 -8.98 -0.13
N ILE A 73 15.93 -8.47 0.64
CA ILE A 73 16.15 -7.39 1.60
C ILE A 73 17.11 -7.84 2.71
N SER A 74 17.00 -9.08 3.18
CA SER A 74 17.86 -9.64 4.22
C SER A 74 19.35 -9.70 3.85
N ARG A 75 19.69 -9.53 2.57
CA ARG A 75 21.10 -9.41 2.12
C ARG A 75 21.74 -8.07 2.45
N PHE A 76 20.93 -7.04 2.66
CA PHE A 76 21.39 -5.67 2.87
C PHE A 76 21.25 -5.21 4.31
N MET A 77 20.28 -5.77 5.02
CA MET A 77 20.00 -5.40 6.40
C MET A 77 19.47 -6.59 7.19
N THR A 78 19.72 -6.60 8.49
CA THR A 78 19.10 -7.58 9.39
C THR A 78 17.63 -7.25 9.55
N LEU A 79 16.77 -8.24 9.31
CA LEU A 79 15.34 -8.14 9.59
C LEU A 79 15.05 -8.61 11.00
N HIS A 80 14.24 -7.87 11.74
CA HIS A 80 13.84 -8.17 13.11
C HIS A 80 12.34 -8.44 13.23
N PRO A 81 11.89 -9.17 14.25
CA PRO A 81 10.47 -9.24 14.58
C PRO A 81 9.88 -7.83 14.76
N GLY A 82 8.78 -7.55 14.06
CA GLY A 82 8.13 -6.23 14.06
C GLY A 82 8.49 -5.36 12.86
N ASP A 83 9.47 -5.74 12.04
CA ASP A 83 9.73 -5.05 10.77
C ASP A 83 8.56 -5.21 9.80
N LEU A 84 8.24 -4.12 9.09
CA LEU A 84 7.18 -4.10 8.08
C LEU A 84 7.79 -3.91 6.70
N ILE A 85 7.38 -4.75 5.76
CA ILE A 85 7.81 -4.68 4.37
C ILE A 85 6.61 -4.33 3.49
N SER A 86 6.60 -3.12 2.94
CA SER A 86 5.62 -2.72 1.93
C SER A 86 5.98 -3.36 0.59
N THR A 87 5.13 -4.26 0.10
CA THR A 87 5.42 -5.08 -1.08
C THR A 87 4.92 -4.47 -2.39
N GLY A 88 4.40 -3.25 -2.35
CA GLY A 88 3.90 -2.53 -3.52
C GLY A 88 2.39 -2.56 -3.68
N THR A 89 1.91 -2.09 -4.82
CA THR A 89 0.49 -1.87 -5.07
C THR A 89 0.06 -2.40 -6.45
N PRO A 90 -1.18 -2.90 -6.60
CA PRO A 90 -1.71 -3.27 -7.91
C PRO A 90 -2.02 -2.02 -8.76
N PRO A 91 -2.27 -2.18 -10.07
CA PRO A 91 -2.69 -1.09 -10.95
C PRO A 91 -3.94 -0.37 -10.45
N GLY A 92 -4.08 0.92 -10.83
CA GLY A 92 -5.24 1.77 -10.49
C GLY A 92 -4.91 2.95 -9.57
N VAL A 93 -3.62 3.23 -9.36
CA VAL A 93 -3.18 4.44 -8.63
C VAL A 93 -3.61 5.70 -9.38
N GLY A 94 -3.99 6.73 -8.63
CA GLY A 94 -4.54 7.96 -9.19
C GLY A 94 -3.63 8.67 -10.18
N MET A 95 -2.32 8.66 -9.95
CA MET A 95 -1.32 9.23 -10.87
C MET A 95 -1.31 8.54 -12.24
N GLY A 96 -1.62 7.25 -12.31
CA GLY A 96 -1.67 6.49 -13.56
C GLY A 96 -2.98 6.66 -14.35
N MET A 97 -3.95 7.38 -13.83
CA MET A 97 -5.22 7.63 -14.51
C MET A 97 -5.09 8.68 -15.62
N LYS A 98 -6.01 8.67 -16.55
CA LYS A 98 -6.09 9.67 -17.63
C LYS A 98 -7.48 10.35 -17.63
N PRO A 99 -7.60 11.62 -17.19
CA PRO A 99 -6.55 12.44 -16.55
C PRO A 99 -6.18 11.90 -15.16
N PRO A 100 -4.99 12.25 -14.62
CA PRO A 100 -4.59 11.89 -13.26
C PRO A 100 -5.60 12.40 -12.22
N ARG A 101 -5.85 11.58 -11.20
CA ARG A 101 -6.77 11.91 -10.11
C ARG A 101 -6.05 11.72 -8.77
N PHE A 102 -5.98 12.77 -7.98
CA PHE A 102 -5.39 12.77 -6.65
C PHE A 102 -6.47 12.87 -5.58
N LEU A 103 -6.16 12.34 -4.41
CA LEU A 103 -7.02 12.42 -3.23
C LEU A 103 -7.16 13.87 -2.76
N LYS A 104 -8.33 14.19 -2.22
CA LYS A 104 -8.65 15.50 -1.67
C LYS A 104 -9.22 15.36 -0.25
N PRO A 105 -9.07 16.38 0.60
CA PRO A 105 -9.73 16.38 1.89
C PRO A 105 -11.22 16.05 1.77
N GLY A 106 -11.69 15.12 2.62
CA GLY A 106 -13.05 14.58 2.60
C GLY A 106 -13.22 13.30 1.78
N ASP A 107 -12.26 12.91 0.93
CA ASP A 107 -12.33 11.62 0.25
C ASP A 107 -12.27 10.47 1.26
N LYS A 108 -13.15 9.49 1.06
CA LYS A 108 -13.24 8.26 1.87
C LYS A 108 -12.61 7.11 1.12
N MET A 109 -11.67 6.45 1.76
CA MET A 109 -11.00 5.28 1.20
C MET A 109 -11.41 4.04 1.97
N ARG A 110 -11.67 2.95 1.24
CA ARG A 110 -11.78 1.59 1.79
C ARG A 110 -10.79 0.71 1.06
N VAL A 111 -10.03 -0.07 1.78
CA VAL A 111 -9.08 -1.02 1.22
C VAL A 111 -9.22 -2.35 1.93
N GLY A 112 -9.17 -3.43 1.18
CA GLY A 112 -9.27 -4.78 1.72
C GLY A 112 -8.38 -5.77 0.97
N ILE A 113 -7.98 -6.80 1.70
CA ILE A 113 -7.28 -7.97 1.19
C ILE A 113 -8.01 -9.18 1.77
N ASP A 114 -8.34 -10.15 0.91
CA ASP A 114 -9.06 -11.35 1.33
C ASP A 114 -8.31 -12.07 2.47
N GLY A 115 -9.04 -12.37 3.54
CA GLY A 115 -8.49 -12.98 4.75
C GLY A 115 -7.72 -12.04 5.70
N LEU A 116 -7.39 -10.82 5.28
CA LEU A 116 -6.61 -9.86 6.09
C LEU A 116 -7.44 -8.69 6.62
N GLY A 117 -8.73 -8.62 6.30
CA GLY A 117 -9.64 -7.59 6.76
C GLY A 117 -9.69 -6.34 5.87
N GLU A 118 -10.33 -5.30 6.39
CA GLU A 118 -10.57 -4.04 5.69
C GLU A 118 -10.15 -2.85 6.53
N GLN A 119 -9.66 -1.81 5.90
CA GLN A 119 -9.40 -0.50 6.50
C GLN A 119 -10.32 0.56 5.88
N ASN A 120 -10.72 1.52 6.69
CA ASN A 120 -11.51 2.66 6.27
C ASN A 120 -10.81 3.94 6.75
N GLN A 121 -10.48 4.83 5.82
CA GLN A 121 -9.80 6.09 6.10
C GLN A 121 -10.53 7.26 5.47
N VAL A 122 -10.29 8.44 6.01
CA VAL A 122 -10.76 9.72 5.46
C VAL A 122 -9.57 10.63 5.28
N VAL A 123 -9.46 11.24 4.11
CA VAL A 123 -8.41 12.25 3.84
C VAL A 123 -8.76 13.53 4.60
N VAL A 124 -7.82 14.04 5.35
CA VAL A 124 -7.95 15.30 6.08
C VAL A 124 -6.94 16.32 5.53
N ARG A 125 -7.15 17.59 5.83
CA ARG A 125 -6.14 18.62 5.57
C ARG A 125 -5.00 18.46 6.55
N ASP A 126 -3.79 18.71 6.09
CA ASP A 126 -2.66 18.99 6.96
C ASP A 126 -2.91 20.29 7.75
N LYS A 127 -2.32 20.39 8.93
CA LYS A 127 -2.46 21.52 9.85
C LYS A 127 -1.69 22.71 9.37
#